data_e8497cacb1cdb42ef12921c14789187b
#
_entry.id   e8497cacb1cdb42ef12921c14789187b
#
_cell.length_a   1.000
_cell.length_b   1.000
_cell.length_c   1.000
_cell.angle_alpha   90.00
_cell.angle_beta   90.00
_cell.angle_gamma   90.00
#
_symmetry.space_group_name_H-M   'P 1'
#
loop_
_entity.id
_entity.type
_entity.pdbx_description
1 polymer ?
#
loop_
_entity_poly.entity_id
_entity_poly.type
_entity_poly.pdbx_seq_one_letter_code
_entity_poly.pdbx_strand_id
1 'polypeptide(L)'
;MGTSSLGHGEIGPMTIEALESRRQRRQVEIDSSKDIESRRVMGQFATPHDLSYQIVSETLPFLSRKRTPLRMLETSMGIGSFVSSVFMIMPERLEGVCGYELDDDFYKEACSLWRDYPVKLEHADFTQATPDPAYDVVFSNPPYVRHHAIAAEDKLRLQKQVYDLLGIRISGLAGLYCHFMLLSSAWMKPSAVGVWLIPSEWMSVNYGSALREFLTRKVSILRIHRFESEDVRFSDALVSSCVVWFRNSPPKNKDILFTYGTDLSHPTSQQRIEIERLEKSDKWPPRESVNRDESRLGKHFIIRRGIATGDNGYFVLREEEVKRRRIPAEYLKPMLPSPRYLTTSHVTTDENGVPTNAPRQFLFDCTGIDKGRFPDSVRNYLAEGESTVGQRKLCASRNVWYEQEQRQPTRFLCSYMGRGDGRTSPVKFILNDSKAIVSNSFLMLYPKGALKDALDAHPGCEEEVWNILVNISAEDIKACGRSYGGGLYKVEPKELANIPCGALADWVCAHS
;
A
#
# COMPACT_ATOMS: atom_id res chain seq x y z
N MET A 1 -30.31 13.58 68.51
CA MET A 1 -29.28 12.76 67.88
C MET A 1 -29.91 12.23 66.60
N GLY A 2 -29.66 12.88 65.50
CA GLY A 2 -30.16 12.49 64.16
C GLY A 2 -29.00 12.06 63.30
N THR A 3 -28.91 10.78 63.03
CA THR A 3 -27.96 10.19 62.07
C THR A 3 -28.52 10.34 60.70
N SER A 4 -27.95 11.25 59.91
CA SER A 4 -28.20 11.37 58.46
C SER A 4 -27.51 10.20 57.75
N SER A 5 -28.30 9.26 57.20
CA SER A 5 -27.81 8.26 56.23
C SER A 5 -27.53 8.96 54.90
N LEU A 6 -26.27 9.00 54.52
CA LEU A 6 -25.85 9.35 53.16
C LEU A 6 -26.38 8.23 52.24
N GLY A 7 -27.36 8.59 51.42
CA GLY A 7 -27.86 7.73 50.35
C GLY A 7 -26.75 7.45 49.33
N HIS A 8 -26.42 6.17 49.18
CA HIS A 8 -25.72 5.68 47.99
C HIS A 8 -26.69 5.84 46.81
N GLY A 9 -26.51 6.88 46.01
CA GLY A 9 -27.21 7.00 44.72
C GLY A 9 -26.82 5.79 43.88
N GLU A 10 -27.77 4.91 43.61
CA GLU A 10 -27.69 3.92 42.54
C GLU A 10 -27.46 4.71 41.23
N ILE A 11 -26.23 4.69 40.73
CA ILE A 11 -25.93 5.16 39.38
C ILE A 11 -26.61 4.11 38.48
N GLY A 12 -27.73 4.48 37.88
CA GLY A 12 -28.39 3.64 36.88
C GLY A 12 -27.43 3.23 35.76
N PRO A 13 -27.73 2.18 35.01
CA PRO A 13 -26.85 1.70 33.94
C PRO A 13 -26.54 2.84 32.97
N MET A 14 -25.24 3.00 32.66
CA MET A 14 -24.75 4.02 31.72
C MET A 14 -25.41 3.81 30.34
N THR A 15 -25.92 4.88 29.71
CA THR A 15 -26.44 4.79 28.36
C THR A 15 -25.33 4.44 27.36
N ILE A 16 -25.68 3.86 26.23
CA ILE A 16 -24.67 3.43 25.24
C ILE A 16 -23.90 4.65 24.66
N GLU A 17 -24.55 5.83 24.55
CA GLU A 17 -23.90 7.07 24.09
C GLU A 17 -22.87 7.57 25.14
N ALA A 18 -23.19 7.48 26.41
CA ALA A 18 -22.28 7.84 27.48
C ALA A 18 -21.08 6.86 27.56
N LEU A 19 -21.34 5.56 27.33
CA LEU A 19 -20.32 4.53 27.24
C LEU A 19 -19.40 4.78 26.03
N GLU A 20 -19.95 5.10 24.86
CA GLU A 20 -19.15 5.44 23.67
C GLU A 20 -18.28 6.68 23.89
N SER A 21 -18.83 7.71 24.49
CA SER A 21 -18.05 8.91 24.85
C SER A 21 -16.89 8.58 25.80
N ARG A 22 -17.10 7.64 26.74
CA ARG A 22 -16.04 7.12 27.62
C ARG A 22 -15.02 6.31 26.83
N ARG A 23 -15.48 5.40 25.97
CA ARG A 23 -14.62 4.55 25.12
C ARG A 23 -13.68 5.41 24.27
N GLN A 24 -14.20 6.47 23.61
CA GLN A 24 -13.38 7.37 22.79
C GLN A 24 -12.28 8.06 23.60
N ARG A 25 -12.60 8.58 24.78
CA ARG A 25 -11.58 9.18 25.68
C ARG A 25 -10.51 8.17 26.06
N ARG A 26 -10.91 6.97 26.46
CA ARG A 26 -9.98 5.89 26.83
C ARG A 26 -9.12 5.45 25.66
N GLN A 27 -9.66 5.42 24.44
CA GLN A 27 -8.88 5.13 23.23
C GLN A 27 -7.76 6.16 23.05
N VAL A 28 -8.08 7.44 23.15
CA VAL A 28 -7.07 8.52 23.01
C VAL A 28 -6.00 8.42 24.11
N GLU A 29 -6.38 8.12 25.34
CA GLU A 29 -5.45 7.96 26.46
C GLU A 29 -4.48 6.79 26.22
N ILE A 30 -4.99 5.61 25.84
CA ILE A 30 -4.16 4.42 25.57
C ILE A 30 -3.26 4.69 24.36
N ASP A 31 -3.80 5.23 23.27
CA ASP A 31 -3.03 5.55 22.08
C ASP A 31 -1.90 6.55 22.36
N SER A 32 -2.14 7.53 23.21
CA SER A 32 -1.14 8.53 23.60
C SER A 32 -0.06 7.98 24.55
N SER A 33 -0.35 6.91 25.27
CA SER A 33 0.61 6.25 26.16
C SER A 33 1.56 5.32 25.43
N LYS A 34 1.22 4.91 24.20
CA LYS A 34 2.02 3.97 23.38
C LYS A 34 2.88 4.73 22.38
N ASP A 35 4.09 4.25 22.16
CA ASP A 35 4.97 4.78 21.13
C ASP A 35 4.36 4.57 19.71
N ILE A 36 4.38 5.62 18.89
CA ILE A 36 3.79 5.64 17.56
C ILE A 36 4.42 4.57 16.64
N GLU A 37 5.75 4.38 16.73
CA GLU A 37 6.44 3.39 15.89
C GLU A 37 6.09 1.96 16.31
N SER A 38 6.00 1.71 17.61
CA SER A 38 5.54 0.43 18.17
C SER A 38 4.12 0.09 17.72
N ARG A 39 3.19 1.06 17.76
CA ARG A 39 1.81 0.88 17.24
C ARG A 39 1.80 0.56 15.74
N ARG A 40 2.65 1.22 14.95
CA ARG A 40 2.78 0.97 13.51
C ARG A 40 3.33 -0.43 13.21
N VAL A 41 4.32 -0.89 13.97
CA VAL A 41 4.88 -2.23 13.84
C VAL A 41 3.85 -3.30 14.17
N MET A 42 3.07 -3.08 15.23
CA MET A 42 1.98 -3.98 15.65
C MET A 42 0.72 -3.84 14.78
N GLY A 43 0.67 -2.86 13.88
CA GLY A 43 -0.49 -2.62 13.00
C GLY A 43 -1.74 -2.18 13.75
N GLN A 44 -1.60 -1.54 14.92
CA GLN A 44 -2.69 -1.12 15.81
C GLN A 44 -3.25 0.25 15.36
N PHE A 45 -4.38 0.21 14.65
CA PHE A 45 -5.09 1.41 14.20
C PHE A 45 -6.55 1.31 14.62
N ALA A 46 -6.94 2.13 15.61
CA ALA A 46 -8.31 2.17 16.09
C ALA A 46 -9.28 2.66 15.01
N THR A 47 -10.42 1.98 14.86
CA THR A 47 -11.48 2.44 13.96
C THR A 47 -12.16 3.67 14.55
N PRO A 48 -12.19 4.83 13.86
CA PRO A 48 -12.96 5.98 14.29
C PRO A 48 -14.45 5.64 14.45
N HIS A 49 -15.11 6.26 15.43
CA HIS A 49 -16.52 5.99 15.72
C HIS A 49 -17.42 6.19 14.50
N ASP A 50 -17.30 7.33 13.82
CA ASP A 50 -18.14 7.65 12.65
C ASP A 50 -17.99 6.60 11.54
N LEU A 51 -16.78 6.09 11.36
CA LEU A 51 -16.50 5.06 10.36
C LEU A 51 -17.11 3.71 10.78
N SER A 52 -16.93 3.28 12.03
CA SER A 52 -17.54 2.03 12.51
C SER A 52 -19.06 2.10 12.46
N TYR A 53 -19.65 3.24 12.81
CA TYR A 53 -21.09 3.48 12.75
C TYR A 53 -21.63 3.39 11.31
N GLN A 54 -20.96 4.04 10.35
CA GLN A 54 -21.32 3.95 8.92
C GLN A 54 -21.20 2.50 8.41
N ILE A 55 -20.11 1.79 8.74
CA ILE A 55 -19.90 0.40 8.29
C ILE A 55 -21.02 -0.50 8.83
N VAL A 56 -21.38 -0.38 10.09
CA VAL A 56 -22.46 -1.17 10.70
C VAL A 56 -23.81 -0.83 10.07
N SER A 57 -24.11 0.46 9.88
CA SER A 57 -25.35 0.92 9.24
C SER A 57 -25.48 0.37 7.81
N GLU A 58 -24.42 0.44 7.01
CA GLU A 58 -24.38 -0.07 5.63
C GLU A 58 -24.40 -1.60 5.55
N THR A 59 -24.22 -2.29 6.70
CA THR A 59 -24.32 -3.75 6.79
C THR A 59 -25.78 -4.23 6.97
N LEU A 60 -26.65 -3.42 7.55
CA LEU A 60 -28.04 -3.80 7.84
C LEU A 60 -28.80 -4.42 6.65
N PRO A 61 -28.72 -3.88 5.40
CA PRO A 61 -29.40 -4.46 4.25
C PRO A 61 -28.96 -5.89 3.91
N PHE A 62 -27.76 -6.28 4.33
CA PHE A 62 -27.19 -7.61 4.07
C PHE A 62 -27.54 -8.63 5.14
N LEU A 63 -27.98 -8.21 6.30
CA LEU A 63 -28.41 -9.11 7.37
C LEU A 63 -29.79 -9.69 7.07
N SER A 64 -30.11 -10.84 7.68
CA SER A 64 -31.42 -11.46 7.55
C SER A 64 -32.54 -10.49 7.97
N ARG A 65 -33.61 -10.42 7.19
CA ARG A 65 -34.81 -9.62 7.53
C ARG A 65 -35.60 -10.22 8.71
N LYS A 66 -35.38 -11.50 9.02
CA LYS A 66 -35.96 -12.12 10.21
C LYS A 66 -35.34 -11.47 11.44
N ARG A 67 -36.19 -11.16 12.44
CA ARG A 67 -35.73 -10.61 13.74
C ARG A 67 -35.12 -11.70 14.67
N THR A 68 -34.42 -12.68 14.09
CA THR A 68 -33.69 -13.66 14.89
C THR A 68 -32.47 -12.98 15.53
N PRO A 69 -32.19 -13.27 16.81
CA PRO A 69 -30.99 -12.78 17.46
C PRO A 69 -29.73 -13.19 16.68
N LEU A 70 -28.72 -12.32 16.65
CA LEU A 70 -27.47 -12.50 15.94
C LEU A 70 -26.31 -12.66 16.92
N ARG A 71 -25.43 -13.60 16.65
CA ARG A 71 -24.12 -13.71 17.31
C ARG A 71 -23.07 -13.00 16.47
N MET A 72 -22.36 -12.07 17.07
CA MET A 72 -21.31 -11.29 16.44
C MET A 72 -19.93 -11.78 16.88
N LEU A 73 -18.99 -11.79 15.94
CA LEU A 73 -17.56 -11.98 16.20
C LEU A 73 -16.79 -10.71 15.79
N GLU A 74 -15.84 -10.30 16.64
CA GLU A 74 -14.81 -9.31 16.31
C GLU A 74 -13.43 -9.93 16.52
N THR A 75 -12.64 -10.07 15.44
CA THR A 75 -11.41 -10.86 15.45
C THR A 75 -10.20 -10.11 16.03
N SER A 76 -10.31 -8.80 16.21
CA SER A 76 -9.30 -7.88 16.76
C SER A 76 -10.05 -6.67 17.30
N MET A 77 -10.52 -6.80 18.54
CA MET A 77 -11.58 -5.92 19.06
C MET A 77 -11.05 -4.53 19.47
N GLY A 78 -9.78 -4.42 19.88
CA GLY A 78 -9.32 -3.23 20.58
C GLY A 78 -10.20 -2.99 21.81
N ILE A 79 -10.69 -1.77 21.95
CA ILE A 79 -11.68 -1.49 23.02
C ILE A 79 -13.12 -1.39 22.50
N GLY A 80 -13.41 -1.98 21.30
CA GLY A 80 -14.76 -2.26 20.82
C GLY A 80 -15.45 -1.14 20.04
N SER A 81 -14.82 -0.57 19.01
CA SER A 81 -15.47 0.43 18.14
C SER A 81 -16.68 -0.14 17.40
N PHE A 82 -16.55 -1.33 16.81
CA PHE A 82 -17.67 -2.01 16.14
C PHE A 82 -18.72 -2.47 17.14
N VAL A 83 -18.29 -2.98 18.29
CA VAL A 83 -19.20 -3.40 19.38
C VAL A 83 -20.09 -2.24 19.80
N SER A 84 -19.53 -1.07 20.06
CA SER A 84 -20.30 0.13 20.39
C SER A 84 -21.30 0.50 19.30
N SER A 85 -20.87 0.55 18.04
CA SER A 85 -21.74 0.88 16.91
C SER A 85 -22.89 -0.13 16.74
N VAL A 86 -22.63 -1.43 16.97
CA VAL A 86 -23.67 -2.45 16.87
C VAL A 86 -24.69 -2.31 17.98
N PHE A 87 -24.28 -2.04 19.23
CA PHE A 87 -25.23 -1.78 20.33
C PHE A 87 -26.01 -0.47 20.15
N MET A 88 -25.45 0.54 19.48
CA MET A 88 -26.19 1.77 19.16
C MET A 88 -27.22 1.57 18.04
N ILE A 89 -26.93 0.72 17.04
CA ILE A 89 -27.74 0.59 15.81
C ILE A 89 -28.79 -0.53 15.93
N MET A 90 -28.43 -1.67 16.54
CA MET A 90 -29.28 -2.87 16.58
C MET A 90 -29.21 -3.64 17.90
N PRO A 91 -29.37 -3.00 19.06
CA PRO A 91 -29.21 -3.64 20.37
C PRO A 91 -30.16 -4.85 20.56
N GLU A 92 -31.42 -4.71 20.10
CA GLU A 92 -32.43 -5.77 20.24
C GLU A 92 -32.19 -6.99 19.34
N ARG A 93 -31.22 -6.92 18.44
CA ARG A 93 -30.90 -8.03 17.53
C ARG A 93 -29.70 -8.84 17.96
N LEU A 94 -29.01 -8.45 19.03
CA LEU A 94 -27.83 -9.15 19.51
C LEU A 94 -28.18 -10.19 20.55
N GLU A 95 -27.79 -11.42 20.28
CA GLU A 95 -27.73 -12.49 21.30
C GLU A 95 -26.46 -12.35 22.15
N GLY A 96 -25.34 -11.98 21.49
CA GLY A 96 -24.07 -11.76 22.15
C GLY A 96 -22.95 -11.44 21.15
N VAL A 97 -21.87 -10.94 21.70
CA VAL A 97 -20.63 -10.60 20.99
C VAL A 97 -19.49 -11.44 21.56
N CYS A 98 -18.62 -11.97 20.69
CA CYS A 98 -17.32 -12.50 21.08
C CYS A 98 -16.24 -11.63 20.46
N GLY A 99 -15.29 -11.15 21.27
CA GLY A 99 -14.17 -10.31 20.83
C GLY A 99 -12.84 -10.95 21.20
N TYR A 100 -11.89 -10.93 20.28
CA TYR A 100 -10.48 -11.31 20.51
C TYR A 100 -9.63 -10.07 20.61
N GLU A 101 -8.77 -10.01 21.63
CA GLU A 101 -7.77 -8.94 21.76
C GLU A 101 -6.49 -9.53 22.34
N LEU A 102 -5.36 -9.22 21.69
CA LEU A 102 -4.04 -9.72 22.10
C LEU A 102 -3.32 -8.76 23.04
N ASP A 103 -3.53 -7.46 22.86
CA ASP A 103 -2.87 -6.42 23.64
C ASP A 103 -3.51 -6.31 25.03
N ASP A 104 -2.67 -6.42 26.07
CA ASP A 104 -3.09 -6.47 27.47
C ASP A 104 -3.82 -5.19 27.93
N ASP A 105 -3.39 -4.01 27.47
CA ASP A 105 -3.99 -2.73 27.86
C ASP A 105 -5.37 -2.55 27.23
N PHE A 106 -5.50 -2.86 25.93
CA PHE A 106 -6.78 -2.83 25.24
C PHE A 106 -7.75 -3.87 25.80
N TYR A 107 -7.26 -5.09 26.09
CA TYR A 107 -8.09 -6.15 26.65
C TYR A 107 -8.67 -5.75 28.02
N LYS A 108 -7.83 -5.26 28.96
CA LYS A 108 -8.27 -4.83 30.30
C LYS A 108 -9.29 -3.70 30.24
N GLU A 109 -9.05 -2.72 29.37
CA GLU A 109 -10.00 -1.61 29.19
C GLU A 109 -11.31 -2.09 28.57
N ALA A 110 -11.27 -2.97 27.58
CA ALA A 110 -12.46 -3.55 26.97
C ALA A 110 -13.28 -4.35 28.01
N CYS A 111 -12.63 -5.16 28.86
CA CYS A 111 -13.31 -5.84 29.98
C CYS A 111 -14.02 -4.87 30.94
N SER A 112 -13.40 -3.71 31.20
CA SER A 112 -14.01 -2.68 32.06
C SER A 112 -15.22 -2.01 31.39
N LEU A 113 -15.11 -1.69 30.10
CA LEU A 113 -16.16 -1.00 29.34
C LEU A 113 -17.39 -1.87 29.12
N TRP A 114 -17.19 -3.14 28.76
CA TRP A 114 -18.25 -4.02 28.28
C TRP A 114 -18.78 -4.99 29.33
N ARG A 115 -18.41 -4.85 30.62
CA ARG A 115 -18.79 -5.78 31.70
C ARG A 115 -20.28 -6.02 31.84
N ASP A 116 -21.09 -4.98 31.60
CA ASP A 116 -22.56 -5.03 31.81
C ASP A 116 -23.32 -5.34 30.51
N TYR A 117 -22.60 -5.71 29.44
CA TYR A 117 -23.13 -6.06 28.12
C TYR A 117 -22.88 -7.55 27.82
N PRO A 118 -23.65 -8.18 26.94
CA PRO A 118 -23.46 -9.58 26.54
C PRO A 118 -22.23 -9.70 25.59
N VAL A 119 -21.06 -9.33 26.10
CA VAL A 119 -19.78 -9.36 25.38
C VAL A 119 -18.83 -10.32 26.08
N LYS A 120 -18.46 -11.39 25.40
CA LYS A 120 -17.41 -12.31 25.80
C LYS A 120 -16.09 -11.87 25.20
N LEU A 121 -15.09 -11.65 26.04
CA LEU A 121 -13.75 -11.23 25.62
C LEU A 121 -12.75 -12.36 25.83
N GLU A 122 -11.95 -12.62 24.79
CA GLU A 122 -10.87 -13.60 24.80
C GLU A 122 -9.52 -12.84 24.69
N HIS A 123 -8.68 -12.99 25.72
CA HIS A 123 -7.31 -12.48 25.69
C HIS A 123 -6.42 -13.47 24.96
N ALA A 124 -6.43 -13.44 23.63
CA ALA A 124 -5.76 -14.43 22.80
C ALA A 124 -5.49 -13.94 21.38
N ASP A 125 -4.51 -14.56 20.73
CA ASP A 125 -4.30 -14.45 19.29
C ASP A 125 -5.43 -15.21 18.56
N PHE A 126 -6.29 -14.47 17.87
CA PHE A 126 -7.38 -15.03 17.06
C PHE A 126 -6.91 -16.12 16.09
N THR A 127 -5.71 -15.97 15.50
CA THR A 127 -5.19 -16.94 14.52
C THR A 127 -4.78 -18.27 15.12
N GLN A 128 -4.72 -18.36 16.44
CA GLN A 128 -4.39 -19.58 17.19
C GLN A 128 -5.61 -20.19 17.88
N ALA A 129 -6.72 -19.47 17.91
CA ALA A 129 -7.94 -19.94 18.54
C ALA A 129 -8.61 -21.04 17.70
N THR A 130 -9.31 -21.96 18.39
CA THR A 130 -10.08 -23.02 17.74
C THR A 130 -11.39 -22.45 17.17
N PRO A 131 -11.67 -22.60 15.87
CA PRO A 131 -12.89 -22.09 15.27
C PRO A 131 -14.16 -22.72 15.84
N ASP A 132 -15.16 -21.87 16.10
CA ASP A 132 -16.54 -22.26 16.38
C ASP A 132 -17.45 -21.61 15.31
N PRO A 133 -18.05 -22.37 14.38
CA PRO A 133 -18.86 -21.83 13.28
C PRO A 133 -20.25 -21.37 13.76
N ALA A 134 -20.28 -20.46 14.72
CA ALA A 134 -21.47 -20.07 15.47
C ALA A 134 -21.93 -18.61 15.23
N TYR A 135 -21.22 -17.85 14.39
CA TYR A 135 -21.46 -16.41 14.24
C TYR A 135 -22.23 -16.07 12.97
N ASP A 136 -23.19 -15.15 13.12
CA ASP A 136 -24.07 -14.67 12.06
C ASP A 136 -23.47 -13.45 11.33
N VAL A 137 -22.63 -12.69 12.04
CA VAL A 137 -21.90 -11.54 11.48
C VAL A 137 -20.50 -11.44 12.09
N VAL A 138 -19.53 -11.13 11.23
CA VAL A 138 -18.13 -10.86 11.62
C VAL A 138 -17.80 -9.44 11.20
N PHE A 139 -17.43 -8.60 12.16
CA PHE A 139 -16.81 -7.30 11.89
C PHE A 139 -15.33 -7.38 12.24
N SER A 140 -14.48 -6.78 11.43
CA SER A 140 -13.05 -6.75 11.73
C SER A 140 -12.34 -5.57 11.08
N ASN A 141 -11.50 -4.92 11.87
CA ASN A 141 -10.37 -4.12 11.45
C ASN A 141 -9.11 -4.83 11.96
N PRO A 142 -8.56 -5.80 11.20
CA PRO A 142 -7.46 -6.64 11.67
C PRO A 142 -6.14 -5.86 11.76
N PRO A 143 -5.12 -6.35 12.48
CA PRO A 143 -3.85 -5.67 12.57
C PRO A 143 -3.13 -5.60 11.20
N TYR A 144 -2.66 -4.39 10.81
CA TYR A 144 -2.00 -4.14 9.53
C TYR A 144 -0.50 -4.45 9.55
N VAL A 145 -0.13 -5.58 10.15
CA VAL A 145 1.25 -6.05 10.25
C VAL A 145 1.75 -6.49 8.87
N ARG A 146 2.88 -5.91 8.44
CA ARG A 146 3.50 -6.25 7.17
C ARG A 146 4.26 -7.57 7.26
N HIS A 147 4.38 -8.29 6.15
CA HIS A 147 5.00 -9.61 6.08
C HIS A 147 6.40 -9.70 6.71
N HIS A 148 7.21 -8.66 6.64
CA HIS A 148 8.57 -8.68 7.21
C HIS A 148 8.59 -8.59 8.75
N ALA A 149 7.50 -8.15 9.37
CA ALA A 149 7.34 -8.10 10.82
C ALA A 149 6.66 -9.35 11.40
N ILE A 150 6.22 -10.31 10.57
CA ILE A 150 5.69 -11.60 11.00
C ILE A 150 6.86 -12.61 11.12
N ALA A 151 6.97 -13.30 12.23
CA ALA A 151 8.01 -14.33 12.44
C ALA A 151 7.90 -15.46 11.39
N ALA A 152 9.03 -16.08 11.04
CA ALA A 152 9.06 -17.10 9.99
C ALA A 152 8.20 -18.32 10.32
N GLU A 153 8.20 -18.74 11.58
CA GLU A 153 7.39 -19.86 12.07
C GLU A 153 5.88 -19.56 11.97
N ASP A 154 5.49 -18.35 12.37
CA ASP A 154 4.08 -17.92 12.26
C ASP A 154 3.62 -17.83 10.81
N LYS A 155 4.47 -17.36 9.89
CA LYS A 155 4.15 -17.39 8.46
C LYS A 155 3.83 -18.79 7.97
N LEU A 156 4.68 -19.76 8.30
CA LEU A 156 4.49 -21.14 7.88
C LEU A 156 3.22 -21.74 8.49
N ARG A 157 2.96 -21.47 9.77
CA ARG A 157 1.75 -21.89 10.46
C ARG A 157 0.49 -21.32 9.79
N LEU A 158 0.46 -20.01 9.58
CA LEU A 158 -0.65 -19.30 8.96
C LEU A 158 -0.91 -19.75 7.52
N GLN A 159 0.15 -19.94 6.72
CA GLN A 159 0.03 -20.45 5.36
C GLN A 159 -0.57 -21.86 5.34
N LYS A 160 -0.12 -22.72 6.25
CA LYS A 160 -0.65 -24.08 6.40
C LYS A 160 -2.12 -24.06 6.81
N GLN A 161 -2.48 -23.27 7.81
CA GLN A 161 -3.88 -23.16 8.29
C GLN A 161 -4.83 -22.71 7.16
N VAL A 162 -4.44 -21.68 6.38
CA VAL A 162 -5.23 -21.21 5.24
C VAL A 162 -5.38 -22.29 4.17
N TYR A 163 -4.29 -23.01 3.87
CA TYR A 163 -4.33 -24.09 2.88
C TYR A 163 -5.21 -25.27 3.35
N ASP A 164 -5.05 -25.70 4.60
CA ASP A 164 -5.84 -26.80 5.17
C ASP A 164 -7.35 -26.46 5.21
N LEU A 165 -7.69 -25.19 5.50
CA LEU A 165 -9.08 -24.74 5.58
C LEU A 165 -9.74 -24.53 4.21
N LEU A 166 -9.05 -23.89 3.28
CA LEU A 166 -9.65 -23.35 2.05
C LEU A 166 -9.10 -23.97 0.77
N GLY A 167 -7.97 -24.69 0.82
CA GLY A 167 -7.22 -25.14 -0.34
C GLY A 167 -6.51 -23.99 -1.10
N ILE A 168 -6.43 -22.80 -0.52
CA ILE A 168 -5.84 -21.62 -1.12
C ILE A 168 -4.38 -21.45 -0.66
N ARG A 169 -3.47 -21.23 -1.62
CA ARG A 169 -2.06 -20.92 -1.32
C ARG A 169 -1.87 -19.43 -1.14
N ILE A 170 -1.50 -19.00 0.06
CA ILE A 170 -1.21 -17.60 0.35
C ILE A 170 0.30 -17.31 0.27
N SER A 171 0.66 -16.18 -0.34
CA SER A 171 2.06 -15.74 -0.48
C SER A 171 2.68 -15.42 0.87
N GLY A 172 3.96 -15.76 1.08
CA GLY A 172 4.76 -15.32 2.24
C GLY A 172 4.99 -13.80 2.31
N LEU A 173 4.60 -13.06 1.27
CA LEU A 173 4.62 -11.60 1.23
C LEU A 173 3.27 -10.97 1.65
N ALA A 174 2.26 -11.78 1.98
CA ALA A 174 0.97 -11.28 2.44
C ALA A 174 1.08 -10.68 3.85
N GLY A 175 0.39 -9.57 4.09
CA GLY A 175 0.24 -9.01 5.43
C GLY A 175 -0.70 -9.84 6.30
N LEU A 176 -0.60 -9.65 7.62
CA LEU A 176 -1.35 -10.44 8.61
C LEU A 176 -2.87 -10.36 8.40
N TYR A 177 -3.39 -9.20 7.98
CA TYR A 177 -4.82 -8.99 7.71
C TYR A 177 -5.40 -9.96 6.67
N CYS A 178 -4.57 -10.41 5.70
CA CYS A 178 -5.00 -11.41 4.72
C CYS A 178 -5.32 -12.75 5.39
N HIS A 179 -4.48 -13.17 6.33
CA HIS A 179 -4.68 -14.42 7.07
C HIS A 179 -5.92 -14.34 7.97
N PHE A 180 -6.11 -13.22 8.69
CA PHE A 180 -7.29 -12.98 9.52
C PHE A 180 -8.58 -13.15 8.72
N MET A 181 -8.68 -12.49 7.57
CA MET A 181 -9.88 -12.56 6.73
C MET A 181 -10.16 -13.98 6.23
N LEU A 182 -9.13 -14.69 5.76
CA LEU A 182 -9.28 -16.04 5.23
C LEU A 182 -9.68 -17.04 6.34
N LEU A 183 -9.02 -16.98 7.49
CA LEU A 183 -9.27 -17.87 8.61
C LEU A 183 -10.64 -17.64 9.27
N SER A 184 -11.15 -16.40 9.24
CA SER A 184 -12.45 -16.08 9.84
C SER A 184 -13.63 -16.85 9.24
N SER A 185 -13.50 -17.32 8.00
CA SER A 185 -14.54 -18.10 7.34
C SER A 185 -14.94 -19.37 8.12
N ALA A 186 -14.00 -19.94 8.89
CA ALA A 186 -14.26 -21.10 9.75
C ALA A 186 -15.15 -20.79 10.99
N TRP A 187 -15.30 -19.52 11.33
CA TRP A 187 -16.13 -19.06 12.46
C TRP A 187 -17.56 -18.71 12.05
N MET A 188 -17.79 -18.61 10.76
CA MET A 188 -19.03 -18.10 10.19
C MET A 188 -20.03 -19.22 9.93
N LYS A 189 -21.27 -19.03 10.38
CA LYS A 189 -22.39 -19.87 9.95
C LYS A 189 -22.55 -19.83 8.42
N PRO A 190 -23.18 -20.84 7.80
CA PRO A 190 -23.63 -20.72 6.43
C PRO A 190 -24.51 -19.47 6.24
N SER A 191 -24.25 -18.69 5.22
CA SER A 191 -24.91 -17.41 4.90
C SER A 191 -24.65 -16.26 5.88
N ALA A 192 -23.77 -16.40 6.85
CA ALA A 192 -23.29 -15.29 7.68
C ALA A 192 -22.61 -14.19 6.86
N VAL A 193 -22.57 -12.98 7.41
CA VAL A 193 -22.00 -11.80 6.73
C VAL A 193 -20.64 -11.47 7.34
N GLY A 194 -19.61 -11.37 6.50
CA GLY A 194 -18.29 -10.87 6.86
C GLY A 194 -18.13 -9.42 6.40
N VAL A 195 -17.61 -8.56 7.28
CA VAL A 195 -17.42 -7.13 7.05
C VAL A 195 -16.00 -6.75 7.47
N TRP A 196 -15.18 -6.37 6.52
CA TRP A 196 -13.74 -6.21 6.71
C TRP A 196 -13.26 -4.84 6.28
N LEU A 197 -12.74 -4.08 7.24
CA LEU A 197 -12.01 -2.84 6.98
C LEU A 197 -10.53 -3.19 6.88
N ILE A 198 -9.97 -3.15 5.68
CA ILE A 198 -8.60 -3.62 5.39
C ILE A 198 -7.88 -2.68 4.42
N PRO A 199 -6.53 -2.70 4.37
CA PRO A 199 -5.77 -2.00 3.33
C PRO A 199 -6.22 -2.42 1.93
N SER A 200 -6.34 -1.48 1.00
CA SER A 200 -6.78 -1.78 -0.38
C SER A 200 -5.67 -2.32 -1.30
N GLU A 201 -4.43 -2.40 -0.82
CA GLU A 201 -3.26 -2.82 -1.62
C GLU A 201 -3.43 -4.21 -2.26
N TRP A 202 -4.08 -5.16 -1.56
CA TRP A 202 -4.31 -6.51 -2.07
C TRP A 202 -5.03 -6.56 -3.41
N MET A 203 -5.78 -5.53 -3.75
CA MET A 203 -6.48 -5.43 -5.03
C MET A 203 -5.54 -5.33 -6.24
N SER A 204 -4.31 -4.83 -6.05
CA SER A 204 -3.40 -4.50 -7.14
C SER A 204 -2.03 -5.18 -7.07
N VAL A 205 -1.76 -5.97 -6.02
CA VAL A 205 -0.46 -6.63 -5.82
C VAL A 205 -0.57 -8.14 -5.92
N ASN A 206 0.57 -8.80 -6.24
CA ASN A 206 0.58 -10.24 -6.45
C ASN A 206 0.21 -11.04 -5.20
N TYR A 207 0.65 -10.61 -4.01
CA TYR A 207 0.32 -11.33 -2.77
C TYR A 207 -1.18 -11.30 -2.42
N GLY A 208 -1.95 -10.39 -3.02
CA GLY A 208 -3.40 -10.31 -2.86
C GLY A 208 -4.19 -11.38 -3.63
N SER A 209 -3.53 -12.21 -4.45
CA SER A 209 -4.19 -13.26 -5.25
C SER A 209 -5.04 -14.21 -4.41
N ALA A 210 -4.57 -14.60 -3.21
CA ALA A 210 -5.31 -15.47 -2.29
C ALA A 210 -6.63 -14.85 -1.84
N LEU A 211 -6.66 -13.53 -1.52
CA LEU A 211 -7.91 -12.84 -1.19
C LEU A 211 -8.84 -12.73 -2.38
N ARG A 212 -8.32 -12.44 -3.58
CA ARG A 212 -9.12 -12.39 -4.80
C ARG A 212 -9.72 -13.75 -5.13
N GLU A 213 -8.95 -14.84 -4.99
CA GLU A 213 -9.43 -16.21 -5.16
C GLU A 213 -10.52 -16.56 -4.14
N PHE A 214 -10.31 -16.25 -2.86
CA PHE A 214 -11.32 -16.47 -1.81
C PHE A 214 -12.62 -15.75 -2.12
N LEU A 215 -12.53 -14.47 -2.45
CA LEU A 215 -13.68 -13.61 -2.69
C LEU A 215 -14.47 -14.02 -3.94
N THR A 216 -13.81 -14.51 -5.01
CA THR A 216 -14.49 -14.92 -6.25
C THR A 216 -14.98 -16.36 -6.23
N ARG A 217 -14.32 -17.26 -5.47
CA ARG A 217 -14.58 -18.72 -5.57
C ARG A 217 -15.16 -19.35 -4.31
N LYS A 218 -14.96 -18.77 -3.14
CA LYS A 218 -15.37 -19.40 -1.88
C LYS A 218 -16.58 -18.73 -1.24
N VAL A 219 -16.75 -17.42 -1.44
CA VAL A 219 -17.81 -16.64 -0.81
C VAL A 219 -18.57 -15.80 -1.85
N SER A 220 -19.72 -15.28 -1.46
CA SER A 220 -20.51 -14.39 -2.31
C SER A 220 -20.24 -12.93 -1.91
N ILE A 221 -19.53 -12.18 -2.74
CA ILE A 221 -19.25 -10.76 -2.48
C ILE A 221 -20.57 -9.97 -2.57
N LEU A 222 -20.80 -9.09 -1.61
CA LEU A 222 -21.98 -8.24 -1.55
C LEU A 222 -21.68 -6.82 -2.05
N ARG A 223 -20.56 -6.24 -1.56
CA ARG A 223 -20.09 -4.90 -1.94
C ARG A 223 -18.62 -4.76 -1.59
N ILE A 224 -17.89 -3.97 -2.36
CA ILE A 224 -16.57 -3.47 -2.01
C ILE A 224 -16.62 -1.95 -2.10
N HIS A 225 -16.24 -1.26 -1.01
CA HIS A 225 -16.08 0.19 -1.01
C HIS A 225 -14.61 0.54 -0.84
N ARG A 226 -14.08 1.37 -1.71
CA ARG A 226 -12.70 1.86 -1.63
C ARG A 226 -12.69 3.34 -1.28
N PHE A 227 -12.03 3.67 -0.16
CA PHE A 227 -11.80 5.06 0.20
C PHE A 227 -10.80 5.72 -0.76
N GLU A 228 -10.99 7.00 -1.03
CA GLU A 228 -10.07 7.77 -1.85
C GLU A 228 -8.74 7.96 -1.14
N SER A 229 -7.65 8.06 -1.93
CA SER A 229 -6.29 8.11 -1.38
C SER A 229 -5.98 9.38 -0.59
N GLU A 230 -6.80 10.43 -0.77
CA GLU A 230 -6.69 11.71 -0.06
C GLU A 230 -7.43 11.69 1.28
N ASP A 231 -8.30 10.70 1.49
CA ASP A 231 -9.07 10.54 2.72
C ASP A 231 -8.26 9.72 3.74
N VAL A 232 -7.54 10.42 4.59
CA VAL A 232 -6.77 9.81 5.69
C VAL A 232 -7.73 9.52 6.84
N ARG A 233 -8.46 8.40 6.78
CA ARG A 233 -9.38 7.95 7.85
C ARG A 233 -8.65 7.55 9.13
N PHE A 234 -7.39 7.18 9.01
CA PHE A 234 -6.52 6.90 10.14
C PHE A 234 -5.42 7.96 10.14
N SER A 235 -5.40 8.84 11.12
CA SER A 235 -4.40 9.91 11.27
C SER A 235 -2.95 9.38 11.24
N ASP A 236 -2.75 8.12 11.61
CA ASP A 236 -1.44 7.49 11.77
C ASP A 236 -1.11 6.46 10.67
N ALA A 237 -2.07 6.03 9.84
CA ALA A 237 -1.85 5.03 8.80
C ALA A 237 -1.77 5.65 7.40
N LEU A 238 -0.59 5.55 6.78
CA LEU A 238 -0.34 5.96 5.38
C LEU A 238 -0.81 4.88 4.38
N VAL A 239 -2.01 4.32 4.57
CA VAL A 239 -2.56 3.27 3.68
C VAL A 239 -3.95 3.63 3.21
N SER A 240 -4.22 3.42 1.91
CA SER A 240 -5.59 3.46 1.38
C SER A 240 -6.34 2.24 1.89
N SER A 241 -7.54 2.45 2.42
CA SER A 241 -8.38 1.40 2.98
C SER A 241 -9.57 1.06 2.09
N CYS A 242 -10.15 -0.10 2.31
CA CYS A 242 -11.42 -0.51 1.72
C CYS A 242 -12.27 -1.27 2.73
N VAL A 243 -13.58 -1.26 2.52
CA VAL A 243 -14.49 -2.15 3.24
C VAL A 243 -14.98 -3.22 2.28
N VAL A 244 -14.90 -4.47 2.71
CA VAL A 244 -15.34 -5.64 1.94
C VAL A 244 -16.49 -6.31 2.69
N TRP A 245 -17.65 -6.41 2.05
CA TRP A 245 -18.80 -7.17 2.53
C TRP A 245 -18.93 -8.45 1.72
N PHE A 246 -19.00 -9.58 2.37
CA PHE A 246 -19.26 -10.85 1.72
C PHE A 246 -20.19 -11.74 2.56
N ARG A 247 -20.82 -12.69 1.93
CA ARG A 247 -21.65 -13.72 2.55
C ARG A 247 -20.91 -15.05 2.51
N ASN A 248 -20.88 -15.76 3.64
CA ASN A 248 -20.32 -17.10 3.73
C ASN A 248 -21.23 -18.11 3.02
N SER A 249 -21.22 -18.08 1.73
CA SER A 249 -21.91 -19.00 0.81
C SER A 249 -21.19 -19.01 -0.52
N PRO A 250 -21.27 -20.07 -1.31
CA PRO A 250 -20.73 -20.09 -2.65
C PRO A 250 -21.17 -18.87 -3.48
N PRO A 251 -20.36 -18.40 -4.44
CA PRO A 251 -20.71 -17.26 -5.30
C PRO A 251 -22.05 -17.45 -5.98
N LYS A 252 -22.94 -16.44 -5.85
CA LYS A 252 -24.27 -16.45 -6.48
C LYS A 252 -24.48 -15.26 -7.40
N ASN A 253 -23.78 -14.16 -7.17
CA ASN A 253 -23.91 -12.94 -7.92
C ASN A 253 -23.14 -13.06 -9.24
N LYS A 254 -23.70 -12.57 -10.34
CA LYS A 254 -23.00 -12.44 -11.61
C LYS A 254 -22.08 -11.24 -11.65
N ASP A 255 -22.46 -10.18 -10.92
CA ASP A 255 -21.69 -8.94 -10.80
C ASP A 255 -21.55 -8.51 -9.34
N ILE A 256 -20.57 -7.66 -9.10
CA ILE A 256 -20.21 -7.10 -7.80
C ILE A 256 -20.33 -5.59 -7.87
N LEU A 257 -20.87 -4.98 -6.82
CA LEU A 257 -20.92 -3.55 -6.64
C LEU A 257 -19.61 -3.04 -6.04
N PHE A 258 -18.87 -2.26 -6.82
CA PHE A 258 -17.78 -1.43 -6.34
C PHE A 258 -18.27 0.00 -6.14
N THR A 259 -17.94 0.59 -5.00
CA THR A 259 -18.23 2.00 -4.67
C THR A 259 -16.97 2.70 -4.23
N TYR A 260 -16.90 4.01 -4.44
CA TYR A 260 -15.73 4.84 -4.16
C TYR A 260 -16.16 6.12 -3.47
N GLY A 261 -15.28 6.70 -2.67
CA GLY A 261 -15.50 8.00 -2.04
C GLY A 261 -15.16 8.00 -0.56
N THR A 262 -15.46 9.11 0.09
CA THR A 262 -15.21 9.33 1.52
C THR A 262 -16.37 8.87 2.39
N ASP A 263 -17.59 8.79 1.83
CA ASP A 263 -18.82 8.42 2.52
C ASP A 263 -19.35 7.08 1.98
N LEU A 264 -19.61 6.14 2.88
CA LEU A 264 -20.14 4.83 2.52
C LEU A 264 -21.60 4.88 2.05
N SER A 265 -22.38 5.79 2.60
CA SER A 265 -23.80 5.96 2.29
C SER A 265 -24.02 6.76 1.01
N HIS A 266 -23.09 7.69 0.71
CA HIS A 266 -23.13 8.58 -0.46
C HIS A 266 -21.82 8.48 -1.26
N PRO A 267 -21.56 7.35 -1.94
CA PRO A 267 -20.33 7.17 -2.70
C PRO A 267 -20.25 8.18 -3.86
N THR A 268 -19.07 8.72 -4.12
CA THR A 268 -18.79 9.65 -5.23
C THR A 268 -18.94 8.99 -6.59
N SER A 269 -18.64 7.70 -6.66
CA SER A 269 -18.85 6.88 -7.86
C SER A 269 -19.12 5.42 -7.52
N GLN A 270 -19.72 4.70 -8.46
CA GLN A 270 -20.01 3.28 -8.35
C GLN A 270 -19.96 2.58 -9.70
N GLN A 271 -19.59 1.30 -9.69
CA GLN A 271 -19.61 0.45 -10.88
C GLN A 271 -19.98 -0.98 -10.51
N ARG A 272 -20.62 -1.69 -11.45
CA ARG A 272 -20.85 -3.14 -11.35
C ARG A 272 -19.88 -3.86 -12.27
N ILE A 273 -19.24 -4.89 -11.75
CA ILE A 273 -18.21 -5.64 -12.46
C ILE A 273 -18.54 -7.12 -12.39
N GLU A 274 -18.54 -7.78 -13.55
CA GLU A 274 -18.77 -9.22 -13.64
C GLU A 274 -17.69 -10.02 -12.89
N ILE A 275 -18.09 -11.04 -12.16
CA ILE A 275 -17.18 -11.90 -11.38
C ILE A 275 -16.14 -12.56 -12.30
N GLU A 276 -16.55 -13.04 -13.48
CA GLU A 276 -15.62 -13.65 -14.44
C GLU A 276 -14.50 -12.70 -14.88
N ARG A 277 -14.82 -11.41 -15.01
CA ARG A 277 -13.84 -10.37 -15.34
C ARG A 277 -12.88 -10.12 -14.17
N LEU A 278 -13.38 -10.19 -12.93
CA LEU A 278 -12.57 -10.11 -11.73
C LEU A 278 -11.63 -11.30 -11.57
N GLU A 279 -12.10 -12.52 -11.85
CA GLU A 279 -11.29 -13.74 -11.79
C GLU A 279 -10.11 -13.72 -12.77
N LYS A 280 -10.32 -13.16 -13.95
CA LYS A 280 -9.30 -13.06 -15.01
C LYS A 280 -8.32 -11.91 -14.79
N SER A 281 -8.55 -11.04 -13.80
CA SER A 281 -7.75 -9.84 -13.59
C SER A 281 -6.81 -9.95 -12.40
N ASP A 282 -5.54 -9.62 -12.64
CA ASP A 282 -4.55 -9.49 -11.56
C ASP A 282 -4.72 -8.22 -10.72
N LYS A 283 -5.55 -7.28 -11.16
CA LYS A 283 -5.84 -6.00 -10.48
C LYS A 283 -7.34 -5.76 -10.41
N TRP A 284 -7.81 -5.28 -9.25
CA TRP A 284 -9.19 -4.93 -8.98
C TRP A 284 -9.33 -3.42 -8.67
N PRO A 285 -10.35 -2.77 -9.24
CA PRO A 285 -11.19 -3.25 -10.33
C PRO A 285 -10.37 -3.50 -11.61
N PRO A 286 -10.79 -4.44 -12.46
CA PRO A 286 -10.18 -4.59 -13.77
C PRO A 286 -10.44 -3.33 -14.59
N ARG A 287 -9.43 -2.89 -15.31
CA ARG A 287 -9.57 -1.76 -16.22
C ARG A 287 -10.51 -2.11 -17.35
N GLU A 288 -11.25 -1.13 -17.82
CA GLU A 288 -11.87 -1.24 -19.13
C GLU A 288 -10.76 -1.46 -20.15
N SER A 289 -10.82 -2.59 -20.85
CA SER A 289 -9.92 -2.85 -21.96
C SER A 289 -10.30 -1.89 -23.10
N VAL A 290 -9.75 -0.71 -23.11
CA VAL A 290 -9.59 0.02 -24.35
C VAL A 290 -8.63 -0.84 -25.16
N ASN A 291 -9.17 -1.49 -26.20
CA ASN A 291 -8.43 -2.31 -27.15
C ASN A 291 -7.45 -1.42 -27.94
N ARG A 292 -6.31 -1.09 -27.34
CA ARG A 292 -5.20 -0.38 -27.99
C ARG A 292 -3.88 -0.87 -27.41
N ASP A 293 -3.53 -2.12 -27.69
CA ASP A 293 -2.21 -2.66 -27.30
C ASP A 293 -1.07 -1.89 -28.00
N GLU A 294 -1.38 -1.29 -29.15
CA GLU A 294 -0.42 -0.49 -29.95
C GLU A 294 -0.12 0.89 -29.37
N SER A 295 -0.93 1.41 -28.46
CA SER A 295 -0.80 2.74 -27.89
C SER A 295 -0.16 2.79 -26.49
N ARG A 296 0.43 1.71 -25.98
CA ARG A 296 1.04 1.71 -24.63
C ARG A 296 2.50 2.12 -24.67
N LEU A 297 2.96 2.86 -23.64
CA LEU A 297 4.36 3.28 -23.52
C LEU A 297 5.34 2.12 -23.65
N GLY A 298 5.01 0.93 -23.14
CA GLY A 298 5.85 -0.25 -23.23
C GLY A 298 6.07 -0.80 -24.65
N LYS A 299 5.28 -0.38 -25.66
CA LYS A 299 5.55 -0.65 -27.09
C LYS A 299 6.77 0.14 -27.58
N HIS A 300 6.88 1.35 -27.11
CA HIS A 300 7.84 2.35 -27.59
C HIS A 300 9.10 2.47 -26.72
N PHE A 301 9.01 2.05 -25.43
CA PHE A 301 10.12 2.14 -24.49
C PHE A 301 10.43 0.83 -23.78
N ILE A 302 11.72 0.59 -23.54
CA ILE A 302 12.19 -0.31 -22.48
C ILE A 302 12.30 0.54 -21.22
N ILE A 303 11.53 0.18 -20.16
CA ILE A 303 11.48 0.95 -18.91
C ILE A 303 12.20 0.18 -17.81
N ARG A 304 13.18 0.83 -17.18
CA ARG A 304 13.98 0.25 -16.08
C ARG A 304 14.06 1.22 -14.93
N ARG A 305 14.24 0.71 -13.72
CA ARG A 305 14.59 1.55 -12.56
C ARG A 305 16.03 2.05 -12.71
N GLY A 306 16.29 3.23 -12.20
CA GLY A 306 17.63 3.72 -12.00
C GLY A 306 18.39 2.88 -10.97
N ILE A 307 19.64 3.23 -10.73
CA ILE A 307 20.60 2.44 -9.95
C ILE A 307 20.23 2.42 -8.48
N ALA A 308 20.20 1.23 -7.90
CA ALA A 308 20.14 1.03 -6.45
C ALA A 308 21.57 0.94 -5.90
N THR A 309 22.09 2.03 -5.36
CA THR A 309 23.47 2.08 -4.88
C THR A 309 23.74 1.25 -3.64
N GLY A 310 22.71 1.01 -2.82
CA GLY A 310 22.81 0.43 -1.47
C GLY A 310 22.99 1.52 -0.40
N ASP A 311 23.66 2.61 -0.73
CA ASP A 311 23.81 3.79 0.11
C ASP A 311 24.10 5.04 -0.74
N ASN A 312 23.08 5.86 -1.01
CA ASN A 312 23.27 7.09 -1.76
C ASN A 312 24.15 8.10 -1.02
N GLY A 313 24.17 8.09 0.32
CA GLY A 313 25.01 8.99 1.12
C GLY A 313 26.51 8.70 0.96
N TYR A 314 26.85 7.49 0.61
CA TYR A 314 28.23 7.07 0.35
C TYR A 314 28.58 7.11 -1.13
N PHE A 315 27.76 6.49 -2.00
CA PHE A 315 28.10 6.33 -3.40
C PHE A 315 27.80 7.56 -4.28
N VAL A 316 27.05 8.54 -3.80
CA VAL A 316 26.73 9.75 -4.57
C VAL A 316 27.46 10.94 -3.97
N LEU A 317 28.52 11.38 -4.63
CA LEU A 317 29.41 12.44 -4.18
C LEU A 317 29.05 13.77 -4.83
N ARG A 318 29.02 14.84 -4.04
CA ARG A 318 28.94 16.21 -4.56
C ARG A 318 30.30 16.64 -5.11
N GLU A 319 30.31 17.60 -6.00
CA GLU A 319 31.53 18.10 -6.64
C GLU A 319 32.61 18.53 -5.62
N GLU A 320 32.21 19.17 -4.51
CA GLU A 320 33.12 19.55 -3.42
C GLU A 320 33.78 18.35 -2.74
N GLU A 321 33.02 17.27 -2.55
CA GLU A 321 33.51 16.03 -1.97
C GLU A 321 34.51 15.32 -2.90
N VAL A 322 34.19 15.28 -4.19
CA VAL A 322 35.09 14.74 -5.21
C VAL A 322 36.42 15.46 -5.17
N LYS A 323 36.42 16.82 -5.17
CA LYS A 323 37.61 17.65 -5.10
C LYS A 323 38.39 17.43 -3.80
N ARG A 324 37.72 17.42 -2.66
CA ARG A 324 38.32 17.22 -1.35
C ARG A 324 38.99 15.84 -1.22
N ARG A 325 38.35 14.81 -1.75
CA ARG A 325 38.82 13.41 -1.69
C ARG A 325 39.80 13.08 -2.83
N ARG A 326 39.94 13.96 -3.80
CA ARG A 326 40.80 13.79 -5.00
C ARG A 326 40.47 12.50 -5.76
N ILE A 327 39.18 12.21 -5.91
CA ILE A 327 38.72 11.04 -6.67
C ILE A 327 38.88 11.33 -8.16
N PRO A 328 39.64 10.53 -8.94
CA PRO A 328 39.83 10.75 -10.37
C PRO A 328 38.51 10.57 -11.15
N ALA A 329 38.41 11.31 -12.29
CA ALA A 329 37.20 11.36 -13.09
C ALA A 329 36.76 9.98 -13.66
N GLU A 330 37.71 9.08 -13.89
CA GLU A 330 37.45 7.72 -14.39
C GLU A 330 36.61 6.85 -13.44
N TYR A 331 36.55 7.20 -12.13
CA TYR A 331 35.73 6.56 -11.10
C TYR A 331 34.40 7.26 -10.86
N LEU A 332 34.05 8.20 -11.73
CA LEU A 332 32.90 9.08 -11.52
C LEU A 332 31.97 9.07 -12.75
N LYS A 333 30.68 8.84 -12.51
CA LYS A 333 29.65 9.01 -13.54
C LYS A 333 28.71 10.16 -13.14
N PRO A 334 28.41 11.12 -14.02
CA PRO A 334 27.44 12.16 -13.72
C PRO A 334 26.11 11.53 -13.27
N MET A 335 25.51 12.09 -12.22
CA MET A 335 24.26 11.57 -11.66
C MET A 335 23.31 12.70 -11.31
N LEU A 336 22.02 12.57 -11.67
CA LEU A 336 21.01 13.56 -11.28
C LEU A 336 20.65 13.43 -9.79
N PRO A 337 20.34 14.54 -9.11
CA PRO A 337 19.80 14.52 -7.76
C PRO A 337 18.45 13.81 -7.74
N SER A 338 18.00 13.41 -6.55
CA SER A 338 16.67 12.80 -6.44
C SER A 338 15.56 13.76 -6.93
N PRO A 339 14.38 13.25 -7.35
CA PRO A 339 13.30 14.08 -7.91
C PRO A 339 12.88 15.26 -7.02
N ARG A 340 13.08 15.12 -5.71
CA ARG A 340 12.78 16.16 -4.72
C ARG A 340 13.66 17.41 -4.87
N TYR A 341 14.90 17.22 -5.32
CA TYR A 341 15.90 18.29 -5.48
C TYR A 341 16.13 18.70 -6.93
N LEU A 342 15.49 18.02 -7.87
CA LEU A 342 15.51 18.38 -9.28
C LEU A 342 14.35 19.35 -9.59
N THR A 343 14.68 20.62 -9.74
CA THR A 343 13.69 21.70 -9.96
C THR A 343 13.33 21.89 -11.43
N THR A 344 14.16 21.41 -12.35
CA THR A 344 13.92 21.48 -13.80
C THR A 344 13.34 20.19 -14.35
N SER A 345 12.54 20.30 -15.40
CA SER A 345 12.05 19.16 -16.19
C SER A 345 12.81 18.97 -17.50
N HIS A 346 13.72 19.89 -17.85
CA HIS A 346 14.65 19.76 -18.97
C HIS A 346 16.07 20.00 -18.44
N VAL A 347 16.89 18.94 -18.41
CA VAL A 347 18.27 18.96 -17.92
C VAL A 347 19.21 19.25 -19.08
N THR A 348 19.89 20.39 -19.03
CA THR A 348 20.91 20.80 -20.01
C THR A 348 22.30 20.28 -19.64
N THR A 349 23.23 20.27 -20.60
CA THR A 349 24.54 19.64 -20.47
C THR A 349 25.69 20.58 -20.82
N ASP A 350 26.87 20.35 -20.24
CA ASP A 350 28.13 20.90 -20.73
C ASP A 350 28.76 19.98 -21.80
N GLU A 351 29.92 20.34 -22.30
CA GLU A 351 30.69 19.60 -23.31
C GLU A 351 31.12 18.19 -22.85
N ASN A 352 31.25 18.00 -21.56
CA ASN A 352 31.63 16.72 -20.95
C ASN A 352 30.42 15.81 -20.67
N GLY A 353 29.20 16.31 -20.86
CA GLY A 353 27.97 15.59 -20.57
C GLY A 353 27.51 15.72 -19.12
N VAL A 354 28.05 16.70 -18.38
CA VAL A 354 27.64 16.95 -16.99
C VAL A 354 26.48 17.95 -16.97
N PRO A 355 25.45 17.76 -16.15
CA PRO A 355 24.32 18.68 -15.99
C PRO A 355 24.77 20.10 -15.65
N THR A 356 24.18 21.13 -16.30
CA THR A 356 24.50 22.55 -16.07
C THR A 356 23.44 23.28 -15.25
N ASN A 357 22.19 22.84 -15.29
CA ASN A 357 21.06 23.45 -14.59
C ASN A 357 20.48 22.57 -13.46
N ALA A 358 21.31 21.65 -12.96
CA ALA A 358 21.00 20.81 -11.80
C ALA A 358 22.23 20.71 -10.86
N PRO A 359 22.05 20.40 -9.57
CA PRO A 359 23.16 20.18 -8.65
C PRO A 359 24.16 19.15 -9.19
N ARG A 360 25.44 19.54 -9.25
CA ARG A 360 26.52 18.68 -9.78
C ARG A 360 26.87 17.61 -8.73
N GLN A 361 26.62 16.37 -9.09
CA GLN A 361 26.97 15.20 -8.30
C GLN A 361 27.29 14.01 -9.18
N PHE A 362 28.00 13.05 -8.61
CA PHE A 362 28.58 11.92 -9.34
C PHE A 362 28.38 10.62 -8.58
N LEU A 363 28.07 9.55 -9.31
CA LEU A 363 28.14 8.21 -8.80
C LEU A 363 29.60 7.79 -8.74
N PHE A 364 30.07 7.39 -7.57
CA PHE A 364 31.34 6.69 -7.39
C PHE A 364 31.18 5.24 -7.86
N ASP A 365 31.89 4.86 -8.90
CA ASP A 365 31.78 3.56 -9.56
C ASP A 365 33.14 3.00 -9.95
N CYS A 366 33.53 1.92 -9.28
CA CYS A 366 34.75 1.17 -9.54
C CYS A 366 34.49 -0.16 -10.27
N THR A 367 33.28 -0.36 -10.81
CA THR A 367 32.87 -1.63 -11.43
C THR A 367 33.75 -1.97 -12.63
N GLY A 368 34.29 -3.19 -12.61
CA GLY A 368 35.12 -3.70 -13.69
C GLY A 368 36.56 -3.16 -13.73
N ILE A 369 36.97 -2.33 -12.77
CA ILE A 369 38.34 -1.83 -12.67
C ILE A 369 39.14 -2.71 -11.73
N ASP A 370 40.33 -3.14 -12.16
CA ASP A 370 41.21 -3.94 -11.34
C ASP A 370 41.66 -3.18 -10.07
N LYS A 371 41.50 -3.82 -8.90
CA LYS A 371 41.91 -3.26 -7.59
C LYS A 371 43.36 -2.81 -7.55
N GLY A 372 44.24 -3.48 -8.27
CA GLY A 372 45.66 -3.12 -8.36
C GLY A 372 45.92 -1.76 -9.00
N ARG A 373 44.97 -1.24 -9.77
CA ARG A 373 45.04 0.07 -10.42
C ARG A 373 44.45 1.22 -9.60
N PHE A 374 43.85 0.94 -8.43
CA PHE A 374 43.23 2.00 -7.62
C PHE A 374 44.29 2.93 -7.06
N PRO A 375 44.17 4.26 -7.27
CA PRO A 375 44.98 5.25 -6.60
C PRO A 375 44.67 5.27 -5.08
N ASP A 376 45.59 5.85 -4.29
CA ASP A 376 45.45 5.91 -2.83
C ASP A 376 44.16 6.57 -2.39
N SER A 377 43.71 7.61 -3.10
CA SER A 377 42.44 8.29 -2.80
C SER A 377 41.23 7.37 -2.91
N VAL A 378 41.21 6.46 -3.90
CA VAL A 378 40.15 5.48 -4.10
C VAL A 378 40.26 4.35 -3.06
N ARG A 379 41.48 3.82 -2.81
CA ARG A 379 41.71 2.80 -1.78
C ARG A 379 41.25 3.27 -0.41
N ASN A 380 41.63 4.48 -0.02
CA ASN A 380 41.26 5.07 1.26
C ASN A 380 39.76 5.25 1.38
N TYR A 381 39.10 5.74 0.30
CA TYR A 381 37.65 5.90 0.29
C TYR A 381 36.89 4.56 0.44
N LEU A 382 37.35 3.53 -0.26
CA LEU A 382 36.77 2.18 -0.12
C LEU A 382 37.00 1.61 1.28
N ALA A 383 38.18 1.82 1.90
CA ALA A 383 38.45 1.37 3.26
C ALA A 383 37.53 2.03 4.31
N GLU A 384 37.17 3.32 4.14
CA GLU A 384 36.20 4.00 5.01
C GLU A 384 34.82 3.34 4.97
N GLY A 385 34.40 2.80 3.81
CA GLY A 385 33.07 2.22 3.62
C GLY A 385 32.94 0.73 3.95
N GLU A 386 34.06 0.00 4.00
CA GLU A 386 34.04 -1.47 4.04
C GLU A 386 33.32 -2.04 5.28
N SER A 387 33.59 -1.48 6.46
CA SER A 387 33.00 -1.93 7.72
C SER A 387 31.57 -1.42 7.99
N THR A 388 31.12 -0.42 7.23
CA THR A 388 29.83 0.25 7.42
C THR A 388 28.90 0.01 6.24
N VAL A 389 29.19 0.61 5.10
CA VAL A 389 28.39 0.51 3.89
C VAL A 389 28.44 -0.86 3.26
N GLY A 390 29.63 -1.50 3.29
CA GLY A 390 29.84 -2.86 2.79
C GLY A 390 28.97 -3.90 3.50
N GLN A 391 28.62 -3.67 4.76
CA GLN A 391 27.76 -4.56 5.56
C GLN A 391 26.26 -4.36 5.32
N ARG A 392 25.86 -3.31 4.59
CA ARG A 392 24.44 -3.09 4.27
C ARG A 392 23.93 -4.17 3.34
N LYS A 393 22.71 -4.64 3.59
CA LYS A 393 22.09 -5.80 2.92
C LYS A 393 22.31 -5.85 1.41
N LEU A 394 22.13 -4.72 0.70
CA LEU A 394 22.30 -4.70 -0.75
C LEU A 394 23.78 -4.77 -1.16
N CYS A 395 24.65 -4.05 -0.48
CA CYS A 395 26.10 -4.09 -0.75
C CYS A 395 26.69 -5.47 -0.42
N ALA A 396 26.37 -6.02 0.75
CA ALA A 396 26.81 -7.34 1.17
C ALA A 396 26.31 -8.49 0.26
N SER A 397 25.22 -8.30 -0.47
CA SER A 397 24.70 -9.29 -1.43
C SER A 397 25.42 -9.30 -2.77
N ARG A 398 26.33 -8.36 -3.03
CA ARG A 398 27.09 -8.26 -4.28
C ARG A 398 28.36 -9.11 -4.19
N ASN A 399 28.89 -9.55 -5.32
CA ASN A 399 30.18 -10.24 -5.38
C ASN A 399 31.32 -9.35 -4.84
N VAL A 400 31.25 -8.07 -5.19
CA VAL A 400 32.15 -7.03 -4.67
C VAL A 400 31.26 -5.89 -4.16
N TRP A 401 31.31 -5.60 -2.87
CA TRP A 401 30.33 -4.73 -2.19
C TRP A 401 30.18 -3.32 -2.78
N TYR A 402 31.23 -2.78 -3.39
CA TYR A 402 31.23 -1.43 -3.96
C TYR A 402 30.86 -1.39 -5.45
N GLU A 403 30.76 -2.51 -6.15
CA GLU A 403 30.35 -2.52 -7.57
C GLU A 403 28.90 -2.07 -7.74
N GLN A 404 28.65 -1.34 -8.82
CA GLN A 404 27.34 -0.75 -9.10
C GLN A 404 26.68 -1.43 -10.32
N GLU A 405 25.36 -1.43 -10.34
CA GLU A 405 24.63 -1.78 -11.56
C GLU A 405 25.00 -0.83 -12.69
N GLN A 406 25.21 -1.38 -13.89
CA GLN A 406 25.52 -0.57 -15.06
C GLN A 406 24.22 -0.13 -15.75
N ARG A 407 24.10 1.18 -15.97
CA ARG A 407 23.01 1.79 -16.72
C ARG A 407 23.60 2.76 -17.74
N GLN A 408 23.06 2.74 -18.96
CA GLN A 408 23.36 3.78 -19.96
C GLN A 408 22.48 5.00 -19.68
N PRO A 409 22.97 6.22 -19.91
CA PRO A 409 22.13 7.41 -19.90
C PRO A 409 20.99 7.29 -20.91
N THR A 410 19.88 7.95 -20.63
CA THR A 410 18.75 8.08 -21.58
C THR A 410 18.21 9.49 -21.55
N ARG A 411 17.64 9.90 -22.67
CA ARG A 411 16.99 11.22 -22.86
C ARG A 411 15.70 11.33 -22.03
N PHE A 412 15.01 10.21 -21.78
CA PHE A 412 13.68 10.21 -21.16
C PHE A 412 13.72 9.58 -19.79
N LEU A 413 13.34 10.37 -18.78
CA LEU A 413 13.26 9.94 -17.40
C LEU A 413 11.86 10.21 -16.84
N CYS A 414 11.46 9.42 -15.83
CA CYS A 414 10.22 9.64 -15.10
C CYS A 414 10.49 9.48 -13.59
N SER A 415 9.95 10.36 -12.75
CA SER A 415 10.04 10.16 -11.30
C SER A 415 9.28 8.90 -10.88
N TYR A 416 9.89 8.12 -9.97
CA TYR A 416 9.34 6.83 -9.54
C TYR A 416 8.11 6.97 -8.66
N MET A 417 8.03 8.05 -7.90
CA MET A 417 6.90 8.37 -7.02
C MET A 417 6.76 9.88 -6.86
N GLY A 418 5.56 10.32 -6.50
CA GLY A 418 5.26 11.71 -6.21
C GLY A 418 3.87 11.88 -5.62
N ARG A 419 3.55 13.11 -5.26
CA ARG A 419 2.23 13.49 -4.78
C ARG A 419 1.55 14.34 -5.85
N GLY A 420 0.29 14.04 -6.15
CA GLY A 420 -0.58 14.86 -7.01
C GLY A 420 -1.71 15.45 -6.16
N ASP A 421 -2.12 16.64 -6.48
CA ASP A 421 -3.22 17.37 -5.84
C ASP A 421 -4.60 17.09 -6.47
N GLY A 422 -4.76 15.94 -7.10
CA GLY A 422 -5.98 15.59 -7.85
C GLY A 422 -5.99 16.08 -9.30
N ARG A 423 -5.37 17.23 -9.60
CA ARG A 423 -5.33 17.84 -10.94
C ARG A 423 -3.96 17.70 -11.62
N THR A 424 -2.89 17.64 -10.86
CA THR A 424 -1.53 17.50 -11.39
C THR A 424 -1.09 16.05 -11.48
N SER A 425 -0.21 15.75 -12.44
CA SER A 425 0.41 14.44 -12.57
C SER A 425 1.22 14.09 -11.31
N PRO A 426 1.04 12.89 -10.73
CA PRO A 426 1.80 12.46 -9.56
C PRO A 426 3.26 12.12 -9.88
N VAL A 427 3.62 12.01 -11.15
CA VAL A 427 5.00 11.77 -11.61
C VAL A 427 5.43 12.86 -12.58
N LYS A 428 6.74 13.10 -12.65
CA LYS A 428 7.34 14.09 -13.55
C LYS A 428 8.11 13.37 -14.65
N PHE A 429 7.83 13.68 -15.91
CA PHE A 429 8.67 13.31 -17.03
C PHE A 429 9.75 14.37 -17.24
N ILE A 430 10.99 13.93 -17.46
CA ILE A 430 12.17 14.78 -17.54
C ILE A 430 12.90 14.46 -18.82
N LEU A 431 13.23 15.51 -19.59
CA LEU A 431 14.14 15.44 -20.72
C LEU A 431 15.57 15.64 -20.21
N ASN A 432 16.47 14.72 -20.52
CA ASN A 432 17.85 14.72 -20.04
C ASN A 432 18.83 14.76 -21.22
N ASP A 433 19.42 15.92 -21.48
CA ASP A 433 20.41 16.09 -22.52
C ASP A 433 21.82 15.64 -22.10
N SER A 434 22.00 15.43 -20.79
CA SER A 434 23.29 15.09 -20.21
C SER A 434 23.59 13.58 -20.25
N LYS A 435 24.84 13.21 -19.95
CA LYS A 435 25.27 11.85 -19.73
C LYS A 435 24.95 11.34 -18.31
N ALA A 436 24.17 12.10 -17.53
CA ALA A 436 23.86 11.73 -16.18
C ALA A 436 22.90 10.53 -16.14
N ILE A 437 23.24 9.59 -15.26
CA ILE A 437 22.38 8.49 -14.83
C ILE A 437 21.56 8.90 -13.62
N VAL A 438 20.69 8.03 -13.15
CA VAL A 438 19.75 8.33 -12.04
C VAL A 438 19.71 7.22 -11.01
N SER A 439 19.37 7.57 -9.76
CA SER A 439 19.12 6.60 -8.70
C SER A 439 17.76 5.90 -8.91
N ASN A 440 17.51 4.87 -8.13
CA ASN A 440 16.26 4.08 -8.13
C ASN A 440 15.01 4.88 -7.73
N SER A 441 15.14 6.18 -7.49
CA SER A 441 14.03 7.13 -7.33
C SER A 441 13.45 7.61 -8.67
N PHE A 442 14.04 7.17 -9.78
CA PHE A 442 13.57 7.42 -11.14
C PHE A 442 13.36 6.13 -11.92
N LEU A 443 12.57 6.24 -12.99
CA LEU A 443 12.46 5.28 -14.08
C LEU A 443 13.17 5.84 -15.31
N MET A 444 13.92 5.00 -15.99
CA MET A 444 14.68 5.28 -17.20
C MET A 444 13.93 4.67 -18.38
N LEU A 445 13.56 5.50 -19.36
CA LEU A 445 12.82 5.11 -20.55
C LEU A 445 13.78 5.09 -21.74
N TYR A 446 14.06 3.93 -22.29
CA TYR A 446 14.92 3.75 -23.46
C TYR A 446 14.05 3.53 -24.69
N PRO A 447 14.08 4.41 -25.71
CA PRO A 447 13.38 4.21 -26.96
C PRO A 447 13.72 2.87 -27.61
N LYS A 448 12.74 2.20 -28.19
CA LYS A 448 12.92 0.94 -28.93
C LYS A 448 12.00 0.85 -30.16
N GLY A 449 12.36 -0.05 -31.10
CA GLY A 449 11.57 -0.28 -32.31
C GLY A 449 11.36 0.99 -33.12
N ALA A 450 10.20 1.15 -33.72
CA ALA A 450 9.88 2.27 -34.59
C ALA A 450 10.12 3.66 -33.95
N LEU A 451 9.88 3.82 -32.61
CA LEU A 451 10.21 5.09 -31.93
C LEU A 451 11.72 5.37 -31.98
N LYS A 452 12.54 4.34 -31.70
CA LYS A 452 14.00 4.52 -31.75
C LYS A 452 14.45 4.86 -33.17
N ASP A 453 13.93 4.14 -34.16
CA ASP A 453 14.29 4.33 -35.56
C ASP A 453 13.87 5.74 -36.04
N ALA A 454 12.71 6.23 -35.66
CA ALA A 454 12.22 7.56 -35.96
C ALA A 454 13.10 8.66 -35.31
N LEU A 455 13.49 8.51 -34.04
CA LEU A 455 14.37 9.46 -33.36
C LEU A 455 15.80 9.46 -33.94
N ASP A 456 16.31 8.30 -34.35
CA ASP A 456 17.61 8.18 -35.00
C ASP A 456 17.59 8.85 -36.41
N ALA A 457 16.47 8.79 -37.13
CA ALA A 457 16.26 9.41 -38.43
C ALA A 457 16.04 10.94 -38.34
N HIS A 458 15.44 11.41 -37.23
CA HIS A 458 15.09 12.82 -37.00
C HIS A 458 15.72 13.36 -35.71
N PRO A 459 17.06 13.62 -35.68
CA PRO A 459 17.71 14.15 -34.47
C PRO A 459 17.13 15.52 -34.08
N GLY A 460 16.82 15.67 -32.81
CA GLY A 460 16.21 16.90 -32.26
C GLY A 460 14.71 16.80 -31.97
N CYS A 461 14.04 15.75 -32.43
CA CYS A 461 12.61 15.53 -32.14
C CYS A 461 12.31 14.94 -30.75
N GLU A 462 13.34 14.73 -29.92
CA GLU A 462 13.14 14.18 -28.55
C GLU A 462 12.29 15.11 -27.68
N GLU A 463 12.33 16.42 -27.90
CA GLU A 463 11.49 17.38 -27.17
C GLU A 463 10.01 17.22 -27.53
N GLU A 464 9.67 16.88 -28.76
CA GLU A 464 8.30 16.58 -29.16
C GLU A 464 7.77 15.34 -28.45
N VAL A 465 8.57 14.26 -28.42
CA VAL A 465 8.24 13.03 -27.69
C VAL A 465 8.11 13.30 -26.19
N TRP A 466 9.00 14.10 -25.62
CA TRP A 466 8.91 14.50 -24.21
C TRP A 466 7.63 15.29 -23.91
N ASN A 467 7.26 16.23 -24.78
CA ASN A 467 6.02 17.00 -24.66
C ASN A 467 4.79 16.08 -24.68
N ILE A 468 4.78 15.03 -25.51
CA ILE A 468 3.72 14.02 -25.51
C ILE A 468 3.66 13.30 -24.16
N LEU A 469 4.82 12.89 -23.60
CA LEU A 469 4.88 12.22 -22.30
C LEU A 469 4.39 13.10 -21.14
N VAL A 470 4.74 14.38 -21.13
CA VAL A 470 4.31 15.36 -20.12
C VAL A 470 2.80 15.57 -20.15
N ASN A 471 2.18 15.49 -21.33
CA ASN A 471 0.73 15.66 -21.51
C ASN A 471 -0.09 14.39 -21.27
N ILE A 472 0.52 13.28 -20.85
CA ILE A 472 -0.25 12.11 -20.41
C ILE A 472 -1.13 12.50 -19.20
N SER A 473 -2.41 12.13 -19.26
CA SER A 473 -3.38 12.54 -18.24
C SER A 473 -3.00 12.03 -16.85
N ALA A 474 -3.23 12.86 -15.83
CA ALA A 474 -3.02 12.45 -14.44
C ALA A 474 -3.88 11.22 -14.08
N GLU A 475 -5.06 11.08 -14.68
CA GLU A 475 -5.97 9.95 -14.49
C GLU A 475 -5.37 8.66 -15.03
N ASP A 476 -4.80 8.66 -16.24
CA ASP A 476 -4.16 7.47 -16.83
C ASP A 476 -2.95 7.02 -15.99
N ILE A 477 -2.15 7.96 -15.50
CA ILE A 477 -1.01 7.68 -14.63
C ILE A 477 -1.48 7.10 -13.29
N LYS A 478 -2.48 7.73 -12.63
CA LYS A 478 -3.05 7.25 -11.37
C LYS A 478 -3.69 5.88 -11.52
N ALA A 479 -4.42 5.68 -12.62
CA ALA A 479 -5.05 4.40 -12.93
C ALA A 479 -4.02 3.28 -13.17
N CYS A 480 -2.79 3.56 -13.62
CA CYS A 480 -1.72 2.59 -13.84
C CYS A 480 -0.85 2.34 -12.62
N GLY A 481 -0.63 3.35 -11.79
CA GLY A 481 0.22 3.29 -10.60
C GLY A 481 -0.48 2.68 -9.38
N ARG A 482 0.20 2.82 -8.23
CA ARG A 482 -0.30 2.44 -6.90
C ARG A 482 -0.45 3.68 -6.05
N SER A 483 -1.60 3.82 -5.42
CA SER A 483 -1.83 4.87 -4.44
C SER A 483 -1.48 4.41 -3.03
N TYR A 484 -0.82 5.27 -2.28
CA TYR A 484 -0.53 5.13 -0.86
C TYR A 484 -1.21 6.26 -0.10
N GLY A 485 -1.40 6.09 1.21
CA GLY A 485 -1.98 7.14 2.04
C GLY A 485 -1.25 8.48 1.93
N GLY A 486 -1.96 9.58 2.15
CA GLY A 486 -1.43 10.95 2.03
C GLY A 486 -1.15 11.40 0.59
N GLY A 487 -1.90 10.89 -0.39
CA GLY A 487 -1.80 11.30 -1.79
C GLY A 487 -0.49 10.90 -2.49
N LEU A 488 0.26 9.94 -1.93
CA LEU A 488 1.50 9.45 -2.53
C LEU A 488 1.19 8.39 -3.58
N TYR A 489 1.65 8.61 -4.81
CA TYR A 489 1.56 7.66 -5.93
C TYR A 489 2.94 7.11 -6.26
N LYS A 490 2.97 5.83 -6.61
CA LYS A 490 4.16 5.12 -7.03
C LYS A 490 3.87 4.38 -8.32
N VAL A 491 4.80 4.44 -9.28
CA VAL A 491 4.66 3.79 -10.59
C VAL A 491 5.87 2.88 -10.81
N GLU A 492 5.62 1.56 -10.88
CA GLU A 492 6.66 0.58 -11.22
C GLU A 492 6.91 0.51 -12.73
N PRO A 493 8.07 0.00 -13.20
CA PRO A 493 8.38 -0.06 -14.63
C PRO A 493 7.28 -0.73 -15.47
N LYS A 494 6.72 -1.85 -14.99
CA LYS A 494 5.62 -2.55 -15.69
C LYS A 494 4.32 -1.73 -15.71
N GLU A 495 4.10 -0.93 -14.69
CA GLU A 495 2.92 -0.07 -14.57
C GLU A 495 3.04 1.12 -15.51
N LEU A 496 4.21 1.77 -15.56
CA LEU A 496 4.48 2.83 -16.53
C LEU A 496 4.38 2.32 -17.98
N ALA A 497 4.88 1.12 -18.25
CA ALA A 497 4.77 0.48 -19.56
C ALA A 497 3.34 0.26 -20.03
N ASN A 498 2.39 0.12 -19.11
CA ASN A 498 0.98 -0.10 -19.41
C ASN A 498 0.16 1.19 -19.59
N ILE A 499 0.75 2.36 -19.40
CA ILE A 499 0.03 3.64 -19.59
C ILE A 499 -0.31 3.80 -21.08
N PRO A 500 -1.59 4.07 -21.42
CA PRO A 500 -1.99 4.37 -22.79
C PRO A 500 -1.41 5.74 -23.21
N CYS A 501 -0.87 5.80 -24.42
CA CYS A 501 -0.33 7.03 -25.00
C CYS A 501 -0.54 7.00 -26.54
N GLY A 502 -1.80 7.21 -26.98
CA GLY A 502 -2.17 7.19 -28.39
C GLY A 502 -1.41 8.25 -29.19
N ALA A 503 -1.23 9.45 -28.63
CA ALA A 503 -0.49 10.53 -29.27
C ALA A 503 0.96 10.14 -29.60
N LEU A 504 1.61 9.27 -28.80
CA LEU A 504 2.95 8.77 -29.14
C LEU A 504 2.93 7.78 -30.31
N ALA A 505 1.91 6.92 -30.36
CA ALA A 505 1.74 6.01 -31.49
C ALA A 505 1.49 6.78 -32.80
N ASP A 506 0.64 7.80 -32.74
CA ASP A 506 0.36 8.68 -33.88
C ASP A 506 1.64 9.44 -34.32
N TRP A 507 2.42 9.95 -33.36
CA TRP A 507 3.70 10.61 -33.67
C TRP A 507 4.69 9.64 -34.36
N VAL A 508 4.83 8.41 -33.84
CA VAL A 508 5.70 7.39 -34.44
C VAL A 508 5.25 7.06 -35.86
N CYS A 509 3.95 6.87 -36.12
CA CYS A 509 3.43 6.61 -37.45
C CYS A 509 3.70 7.76 -38.44
N ALA A 510 3.72 9.00 -37.96
CA ALA A 510 3.99 10.17 -38.80
C ALA A 510 5.48 10.36 -39.14
N HIS A 511 6.39 9.72 -38.38
CA HIS A 511 7.86 9.87 -38.52
C HIS A 511 8.55 8.54 -38.91
N SER A 512 7.77 7.49 -39.23
CA SER A 512 8.28 6.16 -39.64
C SER A 512 8.46 6.04 -41.16
#